data_fcb2b4ce9f6aed07307a1c26b9418778
#
_entry.id   fcb2b4ce9f6aed07307a1c26b9418778
#
_cell.length_a   1.000
_cell.length_b   1.000
_cell.length_c   1.000
_cell.angle_alpha   90.00
_cell.angle_beta   90.00
_cell.angle_gamma   90.00
#
_symmetry.space_group_name_H-M   'P 1'
#
loop_
_entity.id
_entity.type
_entity.pdbx_description
1 polymer ?
#
loop_
_entity_poly.entity_id
_entity_poly.type
_entity_poly.pdbx_seq_one_letter_code
_entity_poly.pdbx_strand_id
1 'polypeptide(L)'
;MKKLFVFIITVCSFFIACKDKAKESKVEIETGDTTITIDPKTDSLLQAKHIQDSIKLRHRKDSILLRLTNTILVALKNKNYSAFANYIHPVSGIRFSPYGYVDTLSHLRFSREKFIASAKDDNQEMIVWGEFDGTGDAIKMTLNNYMQRFVYDVDYIKPEKRTVNDFVAAGNSLNNLSSVYKDCDFTESYFSGFKKEYAGMDWKSLRLVFKERNGKFFLVGIVHDEWTI
;
A
#
# COMPACT_ATOMS: atom_id res chain seq x y z
N MET A 1 43.48 46.46 25.11
CA MET A 1 42.53 47.20 26.00
C MET A 1 41.16 47.23 25.31
N LYS A 2 40.29 46.29 25.59
CA LYS A 2 38.83 46.38 25.29
C LYS A 2 38.07 45.58 26.33
N LYS A 3 37.24 46.24 27.06
CA LYS A 3 36.56 45.81 28.28
C LYS A 3 35.45 44.80 27.96
N LEU A 4 35.48 43.70 28.73
CA LEU A 4 34.45 42.67 28.76
C LEU A 4 33.27 43.19 29.65
N PHE A 5 32.08 43.32 29.10
CA PHE A 5 30.88 43.60 29.87
C PHE A 5 30.12 42.29 30.12
N VAL A 6 30.15 41.85 31.36
CA VAL A 6 29.35 40.71 31.85
C VAL A 6 28.00 41.29 32.30
N PHE A 7 26.92 40.87 31.62
CA PHE A 7 25.56 41.15 32.04
C PHE A 7 25.03 39.94 32.81
N ILE A 8 24.93 40.09 34.13
CA ILE A 8 24.28 39.11 35.00
C ILE A 8 22.79 39.42 35.01
N ILE A 9 21.98 38.53 34.38
CA ILE A 9 20.52 38.62 34.50
C ILE A 9 20.08 37.63 35.59
N THR A 10 19.69 38.18 36.73
CA THR A 10 19.08 37.43 37.82
C THR A 10 17.63 37.14 37.46
N VAL A 11 17.31 35.85 37.19
CA VAL A 11 15.93 35.40 36.99
C VAL A 11 15.34 34.99 38.32
N CYS A 12 14.42 35.83 38.82
CA CYS A 12 13.58 35.51 40.00
C CYS A 12 12.54 34.46 39.59
N SER A 13 12.67 33.26 40.14
CA SER A 13 11.68 32.19 39.97
C SER A 13 10.52 32.41 40.93
N PHE A 14 9.38 32.90 40.44
CA PHE A 14 8.12 32.84 41.14
C PHE A 14 7.46 31.49 40.86
N PHE A 15 7.49 30.56 41.82
CA PHE A 15 6.63 29.40 41.83
C PHE A 15 5.23 29.82 42.32
N ILE A 16 4.30 30.00 41.36
CA ILE A 16 2.89 30.04 41.70
C ILE A 16 2.35 28.63 41.54
N ALA A 17 2.10 27.98 42.67
CA ALA A 17 1.40 26.71 42.73
C ALA A 17 -0.11 26.98 42.57
N CYS A 18 -0.61 26.91 41.32
CA CYS A 18 -2.04 26.79 41.08
C CYS A 18 -2.46 25.35 41.28
N LYS A 19 -3.17 25.12 42.36
CA LYS A 19 -3.97 23.92 42.64
C LYS A 19 -5.27 24.03 41.87
N ASP A 20 -5.28 23.64 40.61
CA ASP A 20 -6.52 23.49 39.84
C ASP A 20 -7.23 22.21 40.31
N LYS A 21 -8.29 22.39 41.07
CA LYS A 21 -9.31 21.36 41.27
C LYS A 21 -10.00 21.12 39.94
N ALA A 22 -9.78 19.95 39.36
CA ALA A 22 -10.57 19.48 38.22
C ALA A 22 -12.05 19.48 38.63
N LYS A 23 -12.81 20.39 38.01
CA LYS A 23 -14.28 20.37 38.04
C LYS A 23 -14.73 19.17 37.21
N GLU A 24 -15.24 18.14 37.83
CA GLU A 24 -16.02 17.08 37.20
C GLU A 24 -17.24 17.73 36.52
N SER A 25 -17.23 17.80 35.19
CA SER A 25 -18.41 18.17 34.41
C SER A 25 -19.29 16.91 34.26
N LYS A 26 -20.32 16.82 35.09
CA LYS A 26 -21.42 15.87 34.88
C LYS A 26 -22.24 16.40 33.69
N VAL A 27 -22.31 15.64 32.62
CA VAL A 27 -23.27 15.86 31.52
C VAL A 27 -24.50 15.02 31.86
N GLU A 28 -25.58 15.65 32.35
CA GLU A 28 -26.88 15.02 32.51
C GLU A 28 -27.64 15.10 31.16
N ILE A 29 -27.93 13.96 30.58
CA ILE A 29 -28.87 13.86 29.43
C ILE A 29 -30.12 13.20 30.00
N GLU A 30 -31.17 14.01 30.22
CA GLU A 30 -32.51 13.51 30.59
C GLU A 30 -33.18 12.93 29.32
N THR A 31 -33.29 11.60 29.27
CA THR A 31 -34.25 10.90 28.42
C THR A 31 -34.94 9.87 29.33
N GLY A 32 -36.22 10.12 29.60
CA GLY A 32 -37.20 9.24 30.23
C GLY A 32 -36.67 8.08 31.08
N ASP A 33 -36.74 8.26 32.41
CA ASP A 33 -36.81 7.24 33.45
C ASP A 33 -35.64 6.26 33.71
N THR A 34 -34.44 6.52 33.19
CA THR A 34 -33.24 5.82 33.65
C THR A 34 -32.01 6.71 33.54
N THR A 35 -31.51 7.21 34.67
CA THR A 35 -30.24 7.95 34.71
C THR A 35 -29.09 6.97 34.54
N ILE A 36 -28.48 6.91 33.34
CA ILE A 36 -27.27 6.15 33.13
C ILE A 36 -26.08 7.06 33.48
N THR A 37 -25.50 6.87 34.67
CA THR A 37 -24.22 7.48 35.02
C THR A 37 -23.08 6.72 34.34
N ILE A 38 -22.51 7.29 33.29
CA ILE A 38 -21.32 6.73 32.64
C ILE A 38 -20.10 7.17 33.50
N ASP A 39 -19.42 6.21 34.11
CA ASP A 39 -18.15 6.45 34.78
C ASP A 39 -17.07 6.77 33.75
N PRO A 40 -16.37 7.93 33.81
CA PRO A 40 -15.31 8.31 32.86
C PRO A 40 -14.18 7.27 32.76
N LYS A 41 -13.94 6.48 33.79
CA LYS A 41 -12.98 5.38 33.78
C LYS A 41 -13.45 4.20 32.94
N THR A 42 -14.74 3.90 32.95
CA THR A 42 -15.34 2.82 32.17
C THR A 42 -15.29 3.16 30.66
N ASP A 43 -15.51 4.41 30.29
CA ASP A 43 -15.42 4.87 28.88
C ASP A 43 -13.97 4.78 28.36
N SER A 44 -12.99 5.20 29.15
CA SER A 44 -11.57 5.11 28.76
C SER A 44 -11.08 3.66 28.59
N LEU A 45 -11.57 2.72 29.40
CA LEU A 45 -11.25 1.30 29.29
C LEU A 45 -11.89 0.67 28.04
N LEU A 46 -13.12 1.05 27.72
CA LEU A 46 -13.81 0.60 26.50
C LEU A 46 -13.10 1.13 25.24
N GLN A 47 -12.70 2.39 25.22
CA GLN A 47 -11.92 2.98 24.12
C GLN A 47 -10.57 2.27 23.94
N ALA A 48 -9.83 2.02 25.03
CA ALA A 48 -8.57 1.28 24.98
C ALA A 48 -8.75 -0.13 24.42
N LYS A 49 -9.83 -0.84 24.82
CA LYS A 49 -10.16 -2.15 24.28
C LYS A 49 -10.48 -2.10 22.78
N HIS A 50 -11.28 -1.14 22.32
CA HIS A 50 -11.58 -0.94 20.90
C HIS A 50 -10.33 -0.66 20.07
N ILE A 51 -9.41 0.15 20.55
CA ILE A 51 -8.12 0.41 19.91
C ILE A 51 -7.31 -0.88 19.81
N GLN A 52 -7.20 -1.65 20.89
CA GLN A 52 -6.47 -2.91 20.92
C GLN A 52 -7.05 -3.95 19.96
N ASP A 53 -8.37 -4.09 19.91
CA ASP A 53 -9.05 -5.00 18.99
C ASP A 53 -8.85 -4.56 17.53
N SER A 54 -8.89 -3.27 17.23
CA SER A 54 -8.61 -2.71 15.91
C SER A 54 -7.16 -2.98 15.46
N ILE A 55 -6.19 -2.83 16.37
CA ILE A 55 -4.78 -3.15 16.10
C ILE A 55 -4.62 -4.64 15.78
N LYS A 56 -5.25 -5.52 16.57
CA LYS A 56 -5.21 -6.97 16.38
C LYS A 56 -5.81 -7.39 15.04
N LEU A 57 -6.94 -6.80 14.65
CA LEU A 57 -7.58 -7.03 13.36
C LEU A 57 -6.69 -6.60 12.20
N ARG A 58 -6.04 -5.42 12.31
CA ARG A 58 -5.09 -4.92 11.31
C ARG A 58 -3.91 -5.89 11.14
N HIS A 59 -3.24 -6.28 12.21
CA HIS A 59 -2.13 -7.22 12.16
C HIS A 59 -2.53 -8.57 11.53
N ARG A 60 -3.73 -9.05 11.84
CA ARG A 60 -4.26 -10.28 11.22
C ARG A 60 -4.44 -10.11 9.71
N LYS A 61 -5.02 -8.99 9.28
CA LYS A 61 -5.20 -8.67 7.86
C LYS A 61 -3.86 -8.57 7.14
N ASP A 62 -2.91 -7.82 7.69
CA ASP A 62 -1.58 -7.64 7.11
C ASP A 62 -0.86 -8.98 6.94
N SER A 63 -0.94 -9.86 7.94
CA SER A 63 -0.37 -11.22 7.86
C SER A 63 -1.01 -12.07 6.75
N ILE A 64 -2.31 -11.92 6.51
CA ILE A 64 -3.01 -12.60 5.41
C ILE A 64 -2.51 -12.07 4.06
N LEU A 65 -2.43 -10.75 3.89
CA LEU A 65 -1.99 -10.10 2.66
C LEU A 65 -0.53 -10.44 2.33
N LEU A 66 0.37 -10.42 3.31
CA LEU A 66 1.77 -10.79 3.12
C LEU A 66 1.94 -12.27 2.69
N ARG A 67 1.19 -13.17 3.32
CA ARG A 67 1.20 -14.59 2.94
C ARG A 67 0.64 -14.80 1.53
N LEU A 68 -0.47 -14.13 1.20
CA LEU A 68 -1.09 -14.19 -0.13
C LEU A 68 -0.14 -13.65 -1.20
N THR A 69 0.52 -12.53 -0.92
CA THR A 69 1.58 -11.95 -1.77
C THR A 69 2.66 -12.97 -2.07
N ASN A 70 3.21 -13.63 -1.05
CA ASN A 70 4.22 -14.66 -1.26
C ASN A 70 3.73 -15.79 -2.16
N THR A 71 2.52 -16.28 -1.94
CA THR A 71 1.95 -17.35 -2.76
C THR A 71 1.79 -16.93 -4.23
N ILE A 72 1.34 -15.70 -4.47
CA ILE A 72 1.19 -15.12 -5.81
C ILE A 72 2.57 -14.96 -6.47
N LEU A 73 3.56 -14.43 -5.76
CA LEU A 73 4.91 -14.24 -6.28
C LEU A 73 5.59 -15.57 -6.62
N VAL A 74 5.33 -16.64 -5.85
CA VAL A 74 5.81 -17.99 -6.19
C VAL A 74 5.17 -18.50 -7.48
N ALA A 75 3.87 -18.28 -7.68
CA ALA A 75 3.20 -18.63 -8.94
C ALA A 75 3.76 -17.85 -10.14
N LEU A 76 4.02 -16.55 -9.97
CA LEU A 76 4.64 -15.69 -10.99
C LEU A 76 6.07 -16.13 -11.32
N LYS A 77 6.90 -16.38 -10.31
CA LYS A 77 8.27 -16.87 -10.49
C LYS A 77 8.34 -18.13 -11.33
N ASN A 78 7.42 -19.06 -11.06
CA ASN A 78 7.35 -20.35 -11.74
C ASN A 78 6.56 -20.29 -13.06
N LYS A 79 6.11 -19.09 -13.48
CA LYS A 79 5.24 -18.89 -14.66
C LYS A 79 3.97 -19.77 -14.60
N ASN A 80 3.53 -20.15 -13.40
CA ASN A 80 2.30 -20.90 -13.21
C ASN A 80 1.09 -19.96 -13.27
N TYR A 81 0.77 -19.53 -14.48
CA TYR A 81 -0.29 -18.56 -14.73
C TYR A 81 -1.69 -19.11 -14.45
N SER A 82 -1.87 -20.43 -14.53
CA SER A 82 -3.11 -21.08 -14.10
C SER A 82 -3.34 -20.94 -12.59
N ALA A 83 -2.31 -21.18 -11.78
CA ALA A 83 -2.37 -20.98 -10.34
C ALA A 83 -2.55 -19.48 -10.00
N PHE A 84 -1.80 -18.60 -10.67
CA PHE A 84 -1.93 -17.15 -10.51
C PHE A 84 -3.36 -16.65 -10.79
N ALA A 85 -3.98 -17.13 -11.84
CA ALA A 85 -5.33 -16.72 -12.26
C ALA A 85 -6.40 -16.97 -11.19
N ASN A 86 -6.21 -17.94 -10.29
CA ASN A 86 -7.13 -18.21 -9.19
C ASN A 86 -7.22 -17.05 -8.18
N TYR A 87 -6.21 -16.18 -8.14
CA TYR A 87 -6.19 -15.00 -7.28
C TYR A 87 -6.81 -13.76 -7.94
N ILE A 88 -7.08 -13.77 -9.24
CA ILE A 88 -7.76 -12.68 -9.95
C ILE A 88 -9.19 -12.54 -9.41
N HIS A 89 -9.61 -11.31 -9.15
CA HIS A 89 -10.95 -11.02 -8.64
C HIS A 89 -12.03 -11.50 -9.63
N PRO A 90 -12.98 -12.36 -9.18
CA PRO A 90 -13.87 -13.09 -10.09
C PRO A 90 -14.85 -12.18 -10.85
N VAL A 91 -15.13 -10.97 -10.37
CA VAL A 91 -16.05 -10.02 -11.01
C VAL A 91 -15.30 -8.83 -11.59
N SER A 92 -14.39 -8.22 -10.81
CA SER A 92 -13.68 -7.02 -11.24
C SER A 92 -12.53 -7.32 -12.19
N GLY A 93 -12.06 -8.58 -12.27
CA GLY A 93 -10.83 -8.90 -12.99
C GLY A 93 -9.59 -8.26 -12.34
N ILE A 94 -8.52 -8.15 -13.12
CA ILE A 94 -7.25 -7.55 -12.71
C ILE A 94 -6.81 -6.52 -13.74
N ARG A 95 -6.29 -5.37 -13.27
CA ARG A 95 -5.65 -4.35 -14.10
C ARG A 95 -4.13 -4.46 -13.98
N PHE A 96 -3.43 -4.25 -15.09
CA PHE A 96 -1.98 -4.18 -15.15
C PHE A 96 -1.54 -2.75 -15.48
N SER A 97 -0.64 -2.20 -14.67
CA SER A 97 -0.06 -0.87 -14.86
C SER A 97 1.45 -0.98 -14.94
N PRO A 98 2.08 -0.55 -16.04
CA PRO A 98 3.51 -0.71 -16.26
C PRO A 98 4.36 0.22 -15.38
N TYR A 99 3.76 1.30 -14.86
CA TYR A 99 4.41 2.30 -14.00
C TYR A 99 3.49 2.70 -12.83
N GLY A 100 4.02 3.53 -11.90
CA GLY A 100 3.34 3.94 -10.66
C GLY A 100 2.00 4.65 -10.87
N TYR A 101 1.82 5.37 -11.99
CA TYR A 101 0.55 5.98 -12.35
C TYR A 101 -0.41 4.94 -12.96
N VAL A 102 -1.59 4.82 -12.41
CA VAL A 102 -2.64 3.92 -12.90
C VAL A 102 -3.58 4.69 -13.83
N ASP A 103 -3.41 4.52 -15.14
CA ASP A 103 -4.35 5.04 -16.11
C ASP A 103 -5.56 4.09 -16.24
N THR A 104 -6.71 4.56 -15.78
CA THR A 104 -7.94 3.76 -15.79
C THR A 104 -8.58 3.64 -17.17
N LEU A 105 -8.16 4.47 -18.11
CA LEU A 105 -8.69 4.51 -19.50
C LEU A 105 -7.88 3.60 -20.43
N SER A 106 -6.55 3.66 -20.37
CA SER A 106 -5.66 2.94 -21.28
C SER A 106 -5.16 1.61 -20.71
N HIS A 107 -4.94 1.50 -19.38
CA HIS A 107 -4.43 0.27 -18.79
C HIS A 107 -5.50 -0.82 -18.77
N LEU A 108 -5.15 -1.94 -19.42
CA LEU A 108 -6.07 -3.02 -19.68
C LEU A 108 -6.48 -3.78 -18.42
N ARG A 109 -7.74 -4.24 -18.46
CA ARG A 109 -8.30 -5.12 -17.45
C ARG A 109 -8.60 -6.49 -18.04
N PHE A 110 -8.17 -7.54 -17.34
CA PHE A 110 -8.42 -8.93 -17.73
C PHE A 110 -9.39 -9.59 -16.77
N SER A 111 -10.36 -10.34 -17.31
CA SER A 111 -11.03 -11.37 -16.53
C SER A 111 -10.08 -12.54 -16.32
N ARG A 112 -10.41 -13.46 -15.41
CA ARG A 112 -9.64 -14.67 -15.19
C ARG A 112 -9.51 -15.51 -16.47
N GLU A 113 -10.61 -15.67 -17.19
CA GLU A 113 -10.70 -16.46 -18.42
C GLU A 113 -9.84 -15.83 -19.54
N LYS A 114 -9.98 -14.51 -19.73
CA LYS A 114 -9.16 -13.78 -20.71
C LYS A 114 -7.68 -13.89 -20.37
N PHE A 115 -7.32 -13.75 -19.10
CA PHE A 115 -5.92 -13.88 -18.66
C PHE A 115 -5.37 -15.27 -19.00
N ILE A 116 -6.09 -16.35 -18.63
CA ILE A 116 -5.68 -17.73 -18.91
C ILE A 116 -5.56 -17.98 -20.42
N ALA A 117 -6.50 -17.48 -21.21
CA ALA A 117 -6.45 -17.62 -22.68
C ALA A 117 -5.23 -16.91 -23.29
N SER A 118 -4.93 -15.68 -22.82
CA SER A 118 -3.79 -14.91 -23.32
C SER A 118 -2.43 -15.42 -22.78
N ALA A 119 -2.43 -16.17 -21.69
CA ALA A 119 -1.20 -16.69 -21.06
C ALA A 119 -0.74 -18.04 -21.66
N LYS A 120 -1.46 -18.61 -22.63
CA LYS A 120 -1.03 -19.83 -23.32
C LYS A 120 0.26 -19.59 -24.08
N ASP A 121 1.16 -20.57 -24.07
CA ASP A 121 2.49 -20.44 -24.68
C ASP A 121 2.45 -20.20 -26.20
N ASP A 122 1.43 -20.71 -26.88
CA ASP A 122 1.20 -20.54 -28.32
C ASP A 122 0.52 -19.20 -28.69
N ASN A 123 0.07 -18.44 -27.70
CA ASN A 123 -0.60 -17.16 -27.94
C ASN A 123 0.44 -16.07 -28.22
N GLN A 124 0.46 -15.60 -29.47
CA GLN A 124 1.31 -14.50 -29.94
C GLN A 124 0.53 -13.19 -30.12
N GLU A 125 -0.66 -13.07 -29.55
CA GLU A 125 -1.46 -11.84 -29.63
C GLU A 125 -0.67 -10.64 -29.07
N MET A 126 -0.46 -9.63 -29.90
CA MET A 126 0.18 -8.38 -29.50
C MET A 126 -0.85 -7.44 -28.89
N ILE A 127 -0.61 -7.07 -27.64
CA ILE A 127 -1.50 -6.25 -26.83
C ILE A 127 -0.81 -4.92 -26.54
N VAL A 128 -1.56 -3.81 -26.60
CA VAL A 128 -1.08 -2.49 -26.16
C VAL A 128 -1.40 -2.33 -24.69
N TRP A 129 -0.35 -2.16 -23.86
CA TRP A 129 -0.44 -2.13 -22.39
C TRP A 129 -0.40 -0.71 -21.79
N GLY A 130 -0.30 0.30 -22.60
CA GLY A 130 -0.06 1.69 -22.26
C GLY A 130 1.12 2.23 -23.07
N GLU A 131 1.83 3.19 -22.51
CA GLU A 131 2.96 3.88 -23.16
C GLU A 131 4.20 3.78 -22.29
N PHE A 132 5.38 3.77 -22.91
CA PHE A 132 6.65 3.90 -22.21
C PHE A 132 6.76 5.30 -21.61
N ASP A 133 7.04 5.36 -20.31
CA ASP A 133 7.34 6.62 -19.64
C ASP A 133 8.65 7.22 -20.26
N GLY A 134 8.65 8.54 -20.43
CA GLY A 134 9.74 9.29 -21.08
C GLY A 134 9.62 9.40 -22.59
N THR A 135 9.21 8.37 -23.35
CA THR A 135 9.10 8.44 -24.82
C THR A 135 7.67 8.59 -25.34
N GLY A 136 6.68 8.10 -24.60
CA GLY A 136 5.28 8.05 -25.04
C GLY A 136 5.00 6.98 -26.10
N ASP A 137 5.97 6.14 -26.44
CA ASP A 137 5.76 5.06 -27.39
C ASP A 137 4.87 3.97 -26.80
N ALA A 138 4.01 3.36 -27.64
CA ALA A 138 3.12 2.29 -27.20
C ALA A 138 3.89 1.06 -26.71
N ILE A 139 3.58 0.58 -25.50
CA ILE A 139 4.05 -0.71 -24.99
C ILE A 139 3.26 -1.81 -25.66
N LYS A 140 3.80 -2.38 -26.74
CA LYS A 140 3.16 -3.41 -27.56
C LYS A 140 3.89 -4.74 -27.43
N MET A 141 3.30 -5.69 -26.73
CA MET A 141 3.89 -7.02 -26.49
C MET A 141 2.85 -8.07 -26.15
N THR A 142 3.24 -9.36 -26.22
CA THR A 142 2.40 -10.45 -25.76
C THR A 142 2.22 -10.39 -24.24
N LEU A 143 1.20 -11.05 -23.70
CA LEU A 143 1.00 -11.14 -22.25
C LEU A 143 2.24 -11.75 -21.58
N ASN A 144 2.81 -12.82 -22.11
CA ASN A 144 3.97 -13.48 -21.51
C ASN A 144 5.18 -12.54 -21.44
N ASN A 145 5.43 -11.73 -22.48
CA ASN A 145 6.50 -10.74 -22.48
C ASN A 145 6.22 -9.61 -21.46
N TYR A 146 4.98 -9.16 -21.39
CA TYR A 146 4.58 -8.15 -20.38
C TYR A 146 4.80 -8.66 -18.96
N MET A 147 4.38 -9.90 -18.66
CA MET A 147 4.58 -10.51 -17.35
C MET A 147 6.05 -10.61 -16.97
N GLN A 148 6.94 -10.83 -17.92
CA GLN A 148 8.39 -10.87 -17.68
C GLN A 148 9.02 -9.48 -17.55
N ARG A 149 8.49 -8.47 -18.25
CA ARG A 149 9.08 -7.11 -18.25
C ARG A 149 8.52 -6.20 -17.15
N PHE A 150 7.21 -6.31 -16.85
CA PHE A 150 6.50 -5.38 -15.97
C PHE A 150 5.80 -6.03 -14.78
N VAL A 151 5.96 -7.34 -14.56
CA VAL A 151 5.34 -8.00 -13.41
C VAL A 151 6.35 -8.79 -12.60
N TYR A 152 7.20 -9.59 -13.25
CA TYR A 152 8.21 -10.38 -12.54
C TYR A 152 9.56 -10.27 -13.25
N ASP A 153 10.09 -9.09 -13.27
CA ASP A 153 11.38 -8.73 -13.89
C ASP A 153 12.58 -8.89 -12.94
N VAL A 154 12.31 -9.01 -11.63
CA VAL A 154 13.28 -9.34 -10.58
C VAL A 154 12.65 -10.31 -9.57
N ASP A 155 13.46 -10.90 -8.68
CA ASP A 155 12.95 -11.87 -7.67
C ASP A 155 12.26 -11.17 -6.49
N TYR A 156 11.01 -10.76 -6.69
CA TYR A 156 10.19 -10.12 -5.66
C TYR A 156 9.84 -11.01 -4.46
N ILE A 157 10.22 -12.30 -4.43
CA ILE A 157 10.01 -13.16 -3.23
C ILE A 157 10.89 -12.67 -2.07
N LYS A 158 12.09 -12.17 -2.38
CA LYS A 158 13.07 -11.68 -1.40
C LYS A 158 13.39 -10.20 -1.62
N PRO A 159 12.43 -9.29 -1.46
CA PRO A 159 12.68 -7.87 -1.63
C PRO A 159 13.50 -7.34 -0.44
N GLU A 160 14.16 -6.20 -0.62
CA GLU A 160 14.81 -5.48 0.49
C GLU A 160 13.77 -5.01 1.52
N LYS A 161 12.63 -4.55 1.04
CA LYS A 161 11.54 -4.12 1.90
C LYS A 161 10.19 -4.58 1.35
N ARG A 162 9.32 -5.05 2.25
CA ARG A 162 7.93 -5.35 1.93
C ARG A 162 7.01 -4.68 2.94
N THR A 163 6.00 -3.98 2.43
CA THR A 163 5.03 -3.23 3.23
C THR A 163 3.60 -3.65 2.90
N VAL A 164 2.68 -3.25 3.78
CA VAL A 164 1.23 -3.35 3.57
C VAL A 164 0.65 -1.95 3.75
N ASN A 165 -0.06 -1.46 2.75
CA ASN A 165 -0.71 -0.14 2.73
C ASN A 165 0.23 1.04 3.03
N ASP A 166 1.52 0.85 2.74
CA ASP A 166 2.56 1.86 2.94
C ASP A 166 3.49 1.88 1.72
N PHE A 167 3.72 3.07 1.15
CA PHE A 167 4.59 3.26 -0.01
C PHE A 167 6.05 3.37 0.41
N VAL A 168 6.90 2.63 -0.28
CA VAL A 168 8.37 2.68 -0.12
C VAL A 168 9.00 3.43 -1.29
N ALA A 169 8.59 3.07 -2.51
CA ALA A 169 9.08 3.73 -3.70
C ALA A 169 8.54 5.16 -3.79
N ALA A 170 9.45 6.12 -3.85
CA ALA A 170 9.18 7.52 -4.12
C ALA A 170 9.92 7.89 -5.41
N GLY A 171 9.38 7.44 -6.54
CA GLY A 171 9.92 7.78 -7.87
C GLY A 171 9.56 9.21 -8.29
N ASN A 172 10.05 9.59 -9.45
CA ASN A 172 9.72 10.86 -10.12
C ASN A 172 8.36 10.82 -10.82
N SER A 173 7.74 9.64 -10.97
CA SER A 173 6.40 9.48 -11.55
C SER A 173 5.30 9.72 -10.52
N LEU A 174 4.15 10.21 -11.00
CA LEU A 174 2.96 10.40 -10.16
C LEU A 174 2.41 9.05 -9.71
N ASN A 175 2.07 8.95 -8.43
CA ASN A 175 1.40 7.77 -7.87
C ASN A 175 -0.04 8.13 -7.49
N ASN A 176 -1.00 7.54 -8.15
CA ASN A 176 -2.44 7.73 -7.88
C ASN A 176 -3.14 6.47 -7.36
N LEU A 177 -2.39 5.45 -6.94
CA LEU A 177 -2.93 4.14 -6.53
C LEU A 177 -4.04 4.27 -5.49
N SER A 178 -3.81 5.05 -4.41
CA SER A 178 -4.81 5.23 -3.34
C SER A 178 -6.09 5.91 -3.82
N SER A 179 -6.00 6.77 -4.85
CA SER A 179 -7.17 7.42 -5.44
C SER A 179 -7.99 6.49 -6.32
N VAL A 180 -7.31 5.60 -7.06
CA VAL A 180 -7.95 4.63 -7.97
C VAL A 180 -8.52 3.43 -7.21
N TYR A 181 -7.85 3.00 -6.15
CA TYR A 181 -8.17 1.79 -5.38
C TYR A 181 -8.55 2.10 -3.93
N LYS A 182 -9.48 3.05 -3.73
CA LYS A 182 -9.88 3.58 -2.40
C LYS A 182 -10.27 2.51 -1.38
N ASP A 183 -10.99 1.45 -1.83
CA ASP A 183 -11.50 0.37 -0.97
C ASP A 183 -10.68 -0.92 -1.11
N CYS A 184 -9.40 -0.77 -1.39
CA CYS A 184 -8.49 -1.89 -1.58
C CYS A 184 -7.30 -1.77 -0.64
N ASP A 185 -6.72 -2.92 -0.31
CA ASP A 185 -5.42 -3.00 0.34
C ASP A 185 -4.34 -3.29 -0.71
N PHE A 186 -3.10 -2.95 -0.43
CA PHE A 186 -1.98 -3.32 -1.28
C PHE A 186 -0.77 -3.77 -0.48
N THR A 187 0.07 -4.58 -1.12
CA THR A 187 1.43 -4.84 -0.65
C THR A 187 2.43 -4.28 -1.64
N GLU A 188 3.54 -3.74 -1.15
CA GLU A 188 4.64 -3.30 -1.99
C GLU A 188 5.89 -4.13 -1.70
N SER A 189 6.54 -4.64 -2.76
CA SER A 189 7.85 -5.30 -2.71
C SER A 189 8.84 -4.40 -3.42
N TYR A 190 9.88 -3.95 -2.72
CA TYR A 190 10.79 -2.88 -3.14
C TYR A 190 12.25 -3.29 -3.09
N PHE A 191 13.02 -2.81 -4.07
CA PHE A 191 14.48 -2.82 -4.15
C PHE A 191 14.99 -1.41 -4.40
N SER A 192 15.97 -0.97 -3.61
CA SER A 192 16.55 0.39 -3.70
C SER A 192 17.51 0.57 -4.88
N GLY A 193 17.90 -0.51 -5.53
CA GLY A 193 18.79 -0.57 -6.68
C GLY A 193 19.62 -1.84 -6.68
N PHE A 194 20.27 -2.12 -7.81
CA PHE A 194 21.03 -3.37 -8.01
C PHE A 194 22.51 -3.11 -8.27
N LYS A 195 22.85 -1.98 -8.88
CA LYS A 195 24.23 -1.64 -9.24
C LYS A 195 24.63 -0.30 -8.66
N LYS A 196 25.78 -0.26 -7.99
CA LYS A 196 26.31 0.97 -7.36
C LYS A 196 26.52 2.10 -8.36
N GLU A 197 26.91 1.78 -9.59
CA GLU A 197 27.13 2.73 -10.67
C GLU A 197 25.89 3.51 -11.08
N TYR A 198 24.71 2.96 -10.83
CA TYR A 198 23.43 3.61 -11.15
C TYR A 198 22.90 4.48 -10.00
N ALA A 199 23.61 4.52 -8.86
CA ALA A 199 23.26 5.36 -7.72
C ALA A 199 21.77 5.28 -7.30
N GLY A 200 21.16 4.08 -7.42
CA GLY A 200 19.77 3.82 -7.11
C GLY A 200 18.79 4.12 -8.27
N MET A 201 19.25 4.57 -9.43
CA MET A 201 18.37 4.78 -10.60
C MET A 201 17.85 3.47 -11.22
N ASP A 202 18.22 2.33 -10.71
CA ASP A 202 17.73 1.00 -11.10
C ASP A 202 16.84 0.36 -10.03
N TRP A 203 16.23 1.20 -9.16
CA TRP A 203 15.26 0.75 -8.17
C TRP A 203 14.02 0.14 -8.86
N LYS A 204 13.38 -0.80 -8.16
CA LYS A 204 12.17 -1.46 -8.64
C LYS A 204 11.16 -1.65 -7.52
N SER A 205 9.90 -1.54 -7.88
CA SER A 205 8.78 -1.82 -7.00
C SER A 205 7.68 -2.59 -7.72
N LEU A 206 7.08 -3.53 -7.00
CA LEU A 206 5.88 -4.21 -7.45
C LEU A 206 4.81 -4.10 -6.37
N ARG A 207 3.66 -3.52 -6.73
CA ARG A 207 2.50 -3.41 -5.86
C ARG A 207 1.42 -4.37 -6.32
N LEU A 208 0.99 -5.25 -5.42
CA LEU A 208 -0.15 -6.14 -5.59
C LEU A 208 -1.34 -5.55 -4.86
N VAL A 209 -2.42 -5.23 -5.60
CA VAL A 209 -3.61 -4.57 -5.06
C VAL A 209 -4.71 -5.59 -4.87
N PHE A 210 -5.26 -5.63 -3.65
CA PHE A 210 -6.24 -6.61 -3.21
C PHE A 210 -7.57 -5.97 -2.87
N LYS A 211 -8.66 -6.61 -3.29
CA LYS A 211 -10.02 -6.30 -2.87
C LYS A 211 -10.62 -7.48 -2.12
N GLU A 212 -11.23 -7.19 -0.99
CA GLU A 212 -11.95 -8.20 -0.23
C GLU A 212 -13.30 -8.52 -0.87
N ARG A 213 -13.63 -9.81 -0.89
CA ARG A 213 -14.96 -10.30 -1.27
C ARG A 213 -15.27 -11.56 -0.46
N ASN A 214 -16.37 -11.53 0.29
CA ASN A 214 -16.85 -12.67 1.10
C ASN A 214 -15.74 -13.24 2.03
N GLY A 215 -15.00 -12.37 2.72
CA GLY A 215 -13.93 -12.74 3.64
C GLY A 215 -12.65 -13.25 2.98
N LYS A 216 -12.51 -13.11 1.66
CA LYS A 216 -11.30 -13.49 0.90
C LYS A 216 -10.76 -12.30 0.11
N PHE A 217 -9.45 -12.22 0.01
CA PHE A 217 -8.77 -11.20 -0.79
C PHE A 217 -8.44 -11.72 -2.19
N PHE A 218 -8.71 -10.89 -3.20
CA PHE A 218 -8.43 -11.18 -4.60
C PHE A 218 -7.68 -10.02 -5.24
N LEU A 219 -6.81 -10.31 -6.20
CA LEU A 219 -6.10 -9.30 -6.97
C LEU A 219 -7.07 -8.53 -7.89
N VAL A 220 -6.99 -7.21 -7.83
CA VAL A 220 -7.69 -6.28 -8.72
C VAL A 220 -6.70 -5.40 -9.50
N GLY A 221 -5.44 -5.36 -9.11
CA GLY A 221 -4.39 -4.59 -9.79
C GLY A 221 -3.00 -5.14 -9.51
N ILE A 222 -2.12 -5.01 -10.49
CA ILE A 222 -0.68 -5.10 -10.38
C ILE A 222 -0.12 -3.81 -10.93
N VAL A 223 0.69 -3.12 -10.12
CA VAL A 223 1.33 -1.87 -10.48
C VAL A 223 2.84 -2.05 -10.31
N HIS A 224 3.54 -2.09 -11.43
CA HIS A 224 4.98 -2.03 -11.46
C HIS A 224 5.43 -0.58 -11.33
N ASP A 225 6.62 -0.37 -10.79
CA ASP A 225 7.21 0.95 -10.73
C ASP A 225 8.73 0.83 -10.76
N GLU A 226 9.38 1.70 -11.49
CA GLU A 226 10.84 1.75 -11.62
C GLU A 226 11.27 3.18 -11.93
N TRP A 227 12.57 3.44 -11.86
CA TRP A 227 13.09 4.73 -12.30
C TRP A 227 12.84 4.93 -13.79
N THR A 228 12.40 6.11 -14.15
CA THR A 228 12.18 6.56 -15.54
C THR A 228 12.75 7.95 -15.73
N ILE A 229 12.95 8.33 -16.98
CA ILE A 229 13.58 9.61 -17.36
C ILE A 229 12.61 10.78 -17.13
#